data_904cecb98d14b044584d087b9490b543
#
_entry.id   904cecb98d14b044584d087b9490b543
#
_cell.length_a   1.000
_cell.length_b   1.000
_cell.length_c   1.000
_cell.angle_alpha   90.00
_cell.angle_beta   90.00
_cell.angle_gamma   90.00
#
_symmetry.space_group_name_H-M   'P 1'
#
loop_
_entity.id
_entity.type
_entity.pdbx_description
1 polymer ?
#
loop_
_entity_poly.entity_id
_entity_poly.type
_entity_poly.pdbx_seq_one_letter_code
_entity_poly.pdbx_strand_id
1 'polypeptide(L)'
;FVKPSSAETTDQAIRYATELHLAYMKTPDGEVNNLARTGLEQLVRVLQMRTSVEPAGVAEVDLASDALAFFPLIYWPVTENTPSLTSDQAIKVQNYLDNGGMILFDTMDQPRRIQALEGIAESPNAKALRRLLKPVNIPPLVPVTQDHVLTKSFYLLQNFPGRYTGGTVWVEQASTDPENRTGLDGVTRVVIGAHDWGRAWASSPTD
;
A
#
# COMPACT_ATOMS: atom_id res chain seq x y z
N PHE A 1 12.13 -13.74 -23.09
CA PHE A 1 11.54 -12.49 -22.58
C PHE A 1 11.51 -11.50 -23.74
N VAL A 2 10.33 -11.28 -24.33
CA VAL A 2 10.16 -10.26 -25.38
C VAL A 2 10.07 -8.92 -24.68
N LYS A 3 11.02 -8.04 -24.93
CA LYS A 3 11.02 -6.67 -24.44
C LYS A 3 9.85 -5.93 -25.13
N PRO A 4 8.92 -5.27 -24.40
CA PRO A 4 7.82 -4.57 -25.04
C PRO A 4 8.35 -3.51 -26.02
N SER A 5 7.62 -3.27 -27.10
CA SER A 5 7.99 -2.24 -28.07
C SER A 5 7.83 -0.85 -27.44
N SER A 6 8.57 0.14 -27.93
CA SER A 6 8.46 1.52 -27.44
C SER A 6 7.03 2.09 -27.60
N ALA A 7 6.29 1.64 -28.60
CA ALA A 7 4.89 2.02 -28.82
C ALA A 7 3.95 1.45 -27.73
N GLU A 8 4.10 0.17 -27.36
CA GLU A 8 3.32 -0.47 -26.29
C GLU A 8 3.56 0.22 -24.94
N THR A 9 4.81 0.62 -24.67
CA THR A 9 5.16 1.35 -23.44
C THR A 9 4.51 2.74 -23.42
N THR A 10 4.42 3.41 -24.57
CA THR A 10 3.79 4.74 -24.67
C THR A 10 2.26 4.64 -24.49
N ASP A 11 1.61 3.67 -25.13
CA ASP A 11 0.16 3.46 -25.00
C ASP A 11 -0.23 3.09 -23.56
N GLN A 12 0.60 2.29 -22.89
CA GLN A 12 0.40 1.94 -21.49
C GLN A 12 0.54 3.17 -20.57
N ALA A 13 1.55 4.01 -20.81
CA ALA A 13 1.74 5.24 -20.04
C ALA A 13 0.58 6.24 -20.24
N ILE A 14 0.03 6.34 -21.45
CA ILE A 14 -1.15 7.16 -21.73
C ILE A 14 -2.36 6.64 -20.95
N ARG A 15 -2.61 5.34 -20.93
CA ARG A 15 -3.70 4.72 -20.14
C ARG A 15 -3.54 5.05 -18.66
N TYR A 16 -2.38 4.85 -18.06
CA TYR A 16 -2.14 5.15 -16.65
C TYR A 16 -2.25 6.64 -16.33
N ALA A 17 -2.02 7.52 -17.30
CA ALA A 17 -2.16 8.97 -17.14
C ALA A 17 -3.62 9.46 -17.28
N THR A 18 -4.48 8.71 -17.99
CA THR A 18 -5.85 9.12 -18.33
C THR A 18 -6.93 8.34 -17.58
N GLU A 19 -6.61 7.17 -17.07
CA GLU A 19 -7.54 6.26 -16.40
C GLU A 19 -7.05 5.95 -14.99
N LEU A 20 -7.97 5.87 -14.03
CA LEU A 20 -7.64 5.47 -12.67
C LEU A 20 -7.30 3.96 -12.62
N HIS A 21 -6.11 3.64 -12.16
CA HIS A 21 -5.71 2.26 -11.90
C HIS A 21 -5.34 2.08 -10.41
N LEU A 22 -5.77 0.97 -9.81
CA LEU A 22 -5.20 0.49 -8.56
C LEU A 22 -3.87 -0.21 -8.85
N ALA A 23 -2.91 -0.06 -7.98
CA ALA A 23 -1.59 -0.63 -8.22
C ALA A 23 -1.08 -1.45 -7.04
N TYR A 24 -0.28 -2.48 -7.34
CA TYR A 24 0.50 -3.17 -6.32
C TYR A 24 1.98 -3.21 -6.67
N MET A 25 2.80 -3.13 -5.63
CA MET A 25 4.25 -3.25 -5.78
C MET A 25 4.63 -4.71 -6.01
N LYS A 26 5.38 -4.96 -7.08
CA LYS A 26 5.94 -6.26 -7.39
C LYS A 26 6.91 -6.70 -6.31
N THR A 27 6.76 -7.93 -5.84
CA THR A 27 7.63 -8.58 -4.88
C THR A 27 8.43 -9.73 -5.54
N PRO A 28 9.48 -10.23 -4.91
CA PRO A 28 10.17 -11.44 -5.37
C PRO A 28 9.30 -12.71 -5.32
N ASP A 29 8.17 -12.67 -4.59
CA ASP A 29 7.27 -13.80 -4.39
C ASP A 29 6.09 -13.75 -5.38
N GLY A 30 6.08 -14.66 -6.34
CA GLY A 30 5.04 -14.73 -7.38
C GLY A 30 3.65 -15.08 -6.84
N GLU A 31 3.56 -15.84 -5.73
CA GLU A 31 2.27 -16.16 -5.10
C GLU A 31 1.68 -14.91 -4.45
N VAL A 32 2.51 -14.13 -3.74
CA VAL A 32 2.09 -12.86 -3.15
C VAL A 32 1.66 -11.87 -4.23
N ASN A 33 2.39 -11.79 -5.34
CA ASN A 33 2.02 -10.92 -6.47
C ASN A 33 0.67 -11.33 -7.08
N ASN A 34 0.43 -12.63 -7.24
CA ASN A 34 -0.83 -13.14 -7.76
C ASN A 34 -2.00 -12.85 -6.82
N LEU A 35 -1.81 -12.99 -5.51
CA LEU A 35 -2.80 -12.64 -4.49
C LEU A 35 -3.10 -11.13 -4.47
N ALA A 36 -2.07 -10.30 -4.54
CA ALA A 36 -2.23 -8.86 -4.60
C ALA A 36 -3.03 -8.43 -5.83
N ARG A 37 -2.70 -8.97 -6.99
CA ARG A 37 -3.43 -8.74 -8.24
C ARG A 37 -4.90 -9.15 -8.12
N THR A 38 -5.16 -10.40 -7.75
CA THR A 38 -6.54 -10.91 -7.63
C THR A 38 -7.35 -10.12 -6.61
N GLY A 39 -6.74 -9.78 -5.46
CA GLY A 39 -7.40 -8.98 -4.44
C GLY A 39 -7.77 -7.58 -4.94
N LEU A 40 -6.87 -6.90 -5.63
CA LEU A 40 -7.15 -5.59 -6.20
C LEU A 40 -8.16 -5.65 -7.35
N GLU A 41 -8.16 -6.69 -8.19
CA GLU A 41 -9.17 -6.90 -9.21
C GLU A 41 -10.58 -7.03 -8.60
N GLN A 42 -10.72 -7.74 -7.48
CA GLN A 42 -11.98 -7.81 -6.74
C GLN A 42 -12.35 -6.47 -6.11
N LEU A 43 -11.38 -5.76 -5.55
CA LEU A 43 -11.59 -4.42 -5.00
C LEU A 43 -12.07 -3.43 -6.08
N VAL A 44 -11.50 -3.48 -7.29
CA VAL A 44 -11.98 -2.69 -8.45
C VAL A 44 -13.46 -2.94 -8.69
N ARG A 45 -13.89 -4.21 -8.74
CA ARG A 45 -15.29 -4.57 -8.95
C ARG A 45 -16.21 -4.02 -7.85
N VAL A 46 -15.79 -4.13 -6.60
CA VAL A 46 -16.55 -3.60 -5.46
C VAL A 46 -16.65 -2.06 -5.53
N LEU A 47 -15.59 -1.36 -5.89
CA LEU A 47 -15.60 0.09 -6.06
C LEU A 47 -16.56 0.51 -7.17
N GLN A 48 -16.51 -0.15 -8.34
CA GLN A 48 -17.41 0.11 -9.46
C GLN A 48 -18.89 -0.14 -9.10
N MET A 49 -19.18 -1.16 -8.29
CA MET A 49 -20.54 -1.49 -7.89
C MET A 49 -21.12 -0.61 -6.79
N ARG A 50 -20.27 -0.12 -5.87
CA ARG A 50 -20.74 0.51 -4.63
C ARG A 50 -20.38 2.00 -4.50
N THR A 51 -19.61 2.53 -5.42
CA THR A 51 -19.17 3.93 -5.38
C THR A 51 -19.22 4.56 -6.76
N SER A 52 -19.00 5.87 -6.83
CA SER A 52 -18.80 6.59 -8.11
C SER A 52 -17.34 6.51 -8.61
N VAL A 53 -16.50 5.76 -7.94
CA VAL A 53 -15.10 5.58 -8.36
C VAL A 53 -15.04 4.39 -9.32
N GLU A 54 -14.57 4.63 -10.54
CA GLU A 54 -14.51 3.65 -11.62
C GLU A 54 -13.06 3.36 -12.04
N PRO A 55 -12.31 2.54 -11.27
CA PRO A 55 -10.96 2.16 -11.70
C PRO A 55 -11.04 1.33 -12.99
N ALA A 56 -10.16 1.64 -13.95
CA ALA A 56 -10.09 0.93 -15.23
C ALA A 56 -9.43 -0.46 -15.09
N GLY A 57 -8.67 -0.68 -14.02
CA GLY A 57 -8.00 -1.97 -13.78
C GLY A 57 -6.94 -1.93 -12.71
N VAL A 58 -6.08 -2.95 -12.73
CA VAL A 58 -4.99 -3.15 -11.79
C VAL A 58 -3.66 -3.15 -12.53
N ALA A 59 -2.66 -2.49 -11.95
CA ALA A 59 -1.29 -2.45 -12.47
C ALA A 59 -0.31 -3.13 -11.51
N GLU A 60 0.59 -3.95 -12.05
CA GLU A 60 1.81 -4.36 -11.36
C GLU A 60 2.87 -3.28 -11.55
N VAL A 61 3.47 -2.82 -10.47
CA VAL A 61 4.51 -1.77 -10.49
C VAL A 61 5.86 -2.37 -10.12
N ASP A 62 6.82 -2.28 -11.02
CA ASP A 62 8.22 -2.59 -10.75
C ASP A 62 8.95 -1.30 -10.38
N LEU A 63 9.43 -1.22 -9.13
CA LEU A 63 10.10 -0.03 -8.61
C LEU A 63 11.36 0.36 -9.40
N ALA A 64 11.98 -0.59 -10.10
CA ALA A 64 13.18 -0.32 -10.89
C ALA A 64 12.87 0.42 -12.21
N SER A 65 11.73 0.12 -12.84
CA SER A 65 11.41 0.63 -14.19
C SER A 65 10.26 1.64 -14.22
N ASP A 66 9.23 1.46 -13.38
CA ASP A 66 7.95 2.12 -13.56
C ASP A 66 7.84 3.45 -12.81
N ALA A 67 7.09 4.39 -13.37
CA ALA A 67 6.79 5.66 -12.72
C ALA A 67 5.64 5.50 -11.73
N LEU A 68 5.87 5.84 -10.45
CA LEU A 68 4.86 5.72 -9.40
C LEU A 68 3.76 6.79 -9.49
N ALA A 69 4.08 7.95 -10.10
CA ALA A 69 3.20 9.11 -10.14
C ALA A 69 1.85 8.89 -10.86
N PHE A 70 1.72 7.83 -11.64
CA PHE A 70 0.46 7.47 -12.28
C PHE A 70 -0.60 6.88 -11.32
N PHE A 71 -0.18 6.41 -10.16
CA PHE A 71 -1.03 5.66 -9.26
C PHE A 71 -1.29 6.45 -7.97
N PRO A 72 -2.55 6.80 -7.64
CA PRO A 72 -2.86 7.53 -6.42
C PRO A 72 -2.65 6.69 -5.16
N LEU A 73 -2.79 5.36 -5.28
CA LEU A 73 -2.61 4.38 -4.21
C LEU A 73 -1.81 3.18 -4.72
N ILE A 74 -0.78 2.81 -3.98
CA ILE A 74 0.01 1.60 -4.22
C ILE A 74 -0.12 0.68 -3.01
N TYR A 75 -0.66 -0.53 -3.22
CA TYR A 75 -0.61 -1.62 -2.25
C TYR A 75 0.78 -2.28 -2.30
N TRP A 76 1.45 -2.34 -1.15
CA TRP A 76 2.79 -2.91 -1.06
C TRP A 76 2.82 -4.07 -0.06
N PRO A 77 2.63 -5.31 -0.51
CA PRO A 77 2.82 -6.47 0.33
C PRO A 77 4.30 -6.66 0.66
N VAL A 78 4.61 -6.85 1.94
CA VAL A 78 5.99 -6.96 2.43
C VAL A 78 6.23 -8.35 3.00
N THR A 79 7.19 -9.06 2.42
CA THR A 79 7.65 -10.37 2.87
C THR A 79 9.05 -10.26 3.49
N GLU A 80 9.49 -11.29 4.20
CA GLU A 80 10.86 -11.36 4.73
C GLU A 80 11.95 -11.21 3.66
N ASN A 81 11.63 -11.62 2.42
CA ASN A 81 12.51 -11.57 1.25
C ASN A 81 12.45 -10.21 0.52
N THR A 82 11.63 -9.27 0.98
CA THR A 82 11.56 -7.93 0.37
C THR A 82 12.93 -7.24 0.48
N PRO A 83 13.56 -6.86 -0.65
CA PRO A 83 14.89 -6.27 -0.65
C PRO A 83 14.88 -4.86 -0.04
N SER A 84 16.04 -4.40 0.39
CA SER A 84 16.25 -2.99 0.73
C SER A 84 16.19 -2.13 -0.53
N LEU A 85 15.75 -0.88 -0.38
CA LEU A 85 15.77 0.09 -1.47
C LEU A 85 17.22 0.50 -1.80
N THR A 86 17.49 0.66 -3.08
CA THR A 86 18.66 1.40 -3.54
C THR A 86 18.44 2.89 -3.28
N SER A 87 19.50 3.71 -3.36
CA SER A 87 19.37 5.16 -3.20
C SER A 87 18.39 5.78 -4.19
N ASP A 88 18.44 5.36 -5.45
CA ASP A 88 17.54 5.88 -6.49
C ASP A 88 16.10 5.47 -6.26
N GLN A 89 15.87 4.24 -5.80
CA GLN A 89 14.53 3.76 -5.43
C GLN A 89 13.98 4.49 -4.20
N ALA A 90 14.82 4.77 -3.21
CA ALA A 90 14.42 5.56 -2.04
C ALA A 90 14.02 6.99 -2.42
N ILE A 91 14.78 7.64 -3.30
CA ILE A 91 14.44 8.96 -3.85
C ILE A 91 13.12 8.89 -4.63
N LYS A 92 12.90 7.85 -5.43
CA LYS A 92 11.65 7.67 -6.18
C LYS A 92 10.44 7.53 -5.26
N VAL A 93 10.55 6.71 -4.20
CA VAL A 93 9.49 6.52 -3.20
C VAL A 93 9.25 7.83 -2.44
N GLN A 94 10.32 8.52 -2.01
CA GLN A 94 10.21 9.82 -1.33
C GLN A 94 9.46 10.84 -2.19
N ASN A 95 9.89 11.01 -3.44
CA ASN A 95 9.24 11.94 -4.37
C ASN A 95 7.76 11.60 -4.59
N TYR A 96 7.43 10.31 -4.67
CA TYR A 96 6.04 9.87 -4.81
C TYR A 96 5.21 10.29 -3.59
N LEU A 97 5.69 10.05 -2.38
CA LEU A 97 5.02 10.45 -1.14
C LEU A 97 4.93 11.98 -1.03
N ASP A 98 5.99 12.72 -1.34
CA ASP A 98 6.03 14.18 -1.24
C ASP A 98 5.09 14.87 -2.24
N ASN A 99 4.75 14.20 -3.35
CA ASN A 99 3.77 14.66 -4.33
C ASN A 99 2.34 14.14 -4.07
N GLY A 100 2.06 13.60 -2.89
CA GLY A 100 0.72 13.21 -2.46
C GLY A 100 0.31 11.78 -2.81
N GLY A 101 1.24 10.95 -3.27
CA GLY A 101 0.99 9.52 -3.46
C GLY A 101 0.80 8.81 -2.12
N MET A 102 -0.03 7.76 -2.10
CA MET A 102 -0.31 6.95 -0.92
C MET A 102 0.24 5.53 -1.08
N ILE A 103 0.88 5.00 -0.04
CA ILE A 103 1.32 3.61 0.01
C ILE A 103 0.67 2.90 1.19
N LEU A 104 0.04 1.77 0.90
CA LEU A 104 -0.52 0.84 1.87
C LEU A 104 0.44 -0.36 2.03
N PHE A 105 1.27 -0.34 3.07
CA PHE A 105 2.15 -1.44 3.41
C PHE A 105 1.43 -2.51 4.22
N ASP A 106 1.53 -3.76 3.79
CA ASP A 106 0.92 -4.90 4.47
C ASP A 106 1.98 -5.98 4.76
N THR A 107 2.26 -6.21 6.02
CA THR A 107 3.21 -7.27 6.44
C THR A 107 2.57 -8.67 6.48
N MET A 108 1.24 -8.77 6.36
CA MET A 108 0.47 -10.02 6.24
C MET A 108 0.70 -11.03 7.38
N ASP A 109 1.26 -10.62 8.51
CA ASP A 109 1.79 -11.52 9.54
C ASP A 109 1.16 -11.32 10.93
N GLN A 110 -0.05 -10.76 10.99
CA GLN A 110 -0.75 -10.52 12.26
C GLN A 110 -0.83 -11.74 13.19
N PRO A 111 -1.07 -12.99 12.73
CA PRO A 111 -1.10 -14.15 13.62
C PRO A 111 0.24 -14.40 14.30
N ARG A 112 1.35 -14.17 13.61
CA ARG A 112 2.70 -14.31 14.18
C ARG A 112 2.98 -13.24 15.23
N ARG A 113 2.39 -12.04 15.09
CA ARG A 113 2.48 -10.95 16.08
C ARG A 113 1.73 -11.29 17.35
N ILE A 114 0.56 -11.94 17.27
CA ILE A 114 -0.22 -12.37 18.44
C ILE A 114 0.54 -13.46 19.21
N GLN A 115 1.16 -14.40 18.51
CA GLN A 115 2.01 -15.43 19.13
C GLN A 115 3.30 -14.86 19.73
N ALA A 116 3.83 -13.78 19.18
CA ALA A 116 5.02 -13.08 19.69
C ALA A 116 4.72 -12.18 20.91
N LEU A 117 3.47 -11.97 21.29
CA LEU A 117 3.12 -11.28 22.55
C LEU A 117 3.63 -12.02 23.81
N GLU A 118 3.96 -13.29 23.70
CA GLU A 118 4.64 -14.05 24.77
C GLU A 118 6.16 -13.85 24.79
N GLY A 119 6.74 -13.13 23.80
CA GLY A 119 8.18 -12.83 23.74
C GLY A 119 8.53 -11.88 22.63
N ILE A 120 8.41 -10.61 22.85
CA ILE A 120 9.02 -9.38 22.22
C ILE A 120 9.78 -9.55 20.86
N ALA A 121 9.55 -10.60 20.08
CA ALA A 121 10.25 -10.80 18.81
C ALA A 121 9.45 -10.17 17.65
N GLU A 122 10.04 -9.14 17.04
CA GLU A 122 9.54 -8.56 15.79
C GLU A 122 9.51 -9.62 14.68
N SER A 123 8.40 -9.70 13.94
CA SER A 123 8.26 -10.66 12.84
C SER A 123 9.28 -10.43 11.71
N PRO A 124 9.62 -11.46 10.92
CA PRO A 124 10.52 -11.32 9.79
C PRO A 124 10.05 -10.26 8.77
N ASN A 125 8.74 -10.22 8.49
CA ASN A 125 8.16 -9.24 7.56
C ASN A 125 8.21 -7.81 8.12
N ALA A 126 7.97 -7.62 9.42
CA ALA A 126 8.11 -6.32 10.06
C ALA A 126 9.58 -5.83 10.05
N LYS A 127 10.54 -6.73 10.25
CA LYS A 127 11.97 -6.41 10.09
C LYS A 127 12.31 -6.01 8.66
N ALA A 128 11.74 -6.71 7.68
CA ALA A 128 11.92 -6.37 6.27
C ALA A 128 11.32 -4.98 5.94
N LEU A 129 10.13 -4.68 6.46
CA LEU A 129 9.51 -3.35 6.31
C LEU A 129 10.38 -2.24 6.92
N ARG A 130 10.89 -2.44 8.13
CA ARG A 130 11.79 -1.46 8.77
C ARG A 130 13.06 -1.23 7.94
N ARG A 131 13.64 -2.31 7.39
CA ARG A 131 14.81 -2.23 6.51
C ARG A 131 14.48 -1.49 5.22
N LEU A 132 13.30 -1.77 4.63
CA LEU A 132 12.79 -1.13 3.41
C LEU A 132 12.64 0.38 3.61
N LEU A 133 12.02 0.80 4.71
CA LEU A 133 11.70 2.20 4.99
C LEU A 133 12.87 3.02 5.56
N LYS A 134 13.96 2.37 5.97
CA LYS A 134 15.11 3.06 6.58
C LYS A 134 15.64 4.27 5.77
N PRO A 135 15.75 4.21 4.42
CA PRO A 135 16.26 5.31 3.62
C PRO A 135 15.17 6.34 3.23
N VAL A 136 13.91 6.15 3.63
CA VAL A 136 12.78 7.04 3.31
C VAL A 136 12.47 7.89 4.53
N ASN A 137 12.28 9.20 4.31
CA ASN A 137 11.94 10.12 5.39
C ASN A 137 10.42 10.07 5.65
N ILE A 138 10.01 9.21 6.58
CA ILE A 138 8.63 9.09 7.03
C ILE A 138 8.52 9.73 8.41
N PRO A 139 7.53 10.61 8.65
CA PRO A 139 7.24 11.13 9.97
C PRO A 139 7.00 10.02 11.00
N PRO A 140 7.07 10.30 12.30
CA PRO A 140 6.73 9.33 13.33
C PRO A 140 5.38 8.66 13.06
N LEU A 141 5.32 7.35 13.26
CA LEU A 141 4.09 6.58 13.06
C LEU A 141 3.27 6.56 14.35
N VAL A 142 1.97 6.77 14.22
CA VAL A 142 1.00 6.68 15.30
C VAL A 142 -0.08 5.66 14.97
N PRO A 143 -0.65 4.97 15.98
CA PRO A 143 -1.78 4.09 15.73
C PRO A 143 -3.00 4.89 15.28
N VAL A 144 -3.74 4.34 14.31
CA VAL A 144 -5.02 4.93 13.89
C VAL A 144 -6.02 4.82 15.03
N THR A 145 -6.56 5.97 15.42
CA THR A 145 -7.60 6.06 16.45
C THR A 145 -9.00 6.04 15.83
N GLN A 146 -10.03 5.87 16.65
CA GLN A 146 -11.43 5.94 16.19
C GLN A 146 -11.83 7.32 15.65
N ASP A 147 -11.04 8.36 15.94
CA ASP A 147 -11.27 9.72 15.45
C ASP A 147 -10.56 10.04 14.13
N HIS A 148 -9.77 9.11 13.62
CA HIS A 148 -9.04 9.30 12.38
C HIS A 148 -9.97 9.26 11.16
N VAL A 149 -9.65 10.04 10.11
CA VAL A 149 -10.45 10.11 8.87
C VAL A 149 -10.68 8.73 8.25
N LEU A 150 -9.68 7.85 8.25
CA LEU A 150 -9.80 6.50 7.70
C LEU A 150 -10.83 5.62 8.41
N THR A 151 -11.20 5.94 9.66
CA THR A 151 -12.21 5.19 10.42
C THR A 151 -13.62 5.77 10.31
N LYS A 152 -13.76 6.98 9.74
CA LYS A 152 -15.04 7.73 9.72
C LYS A 152 -15.52 8.10 8.32
N SER A 153 -14.75 7.88 7.26
CA SER A 153 -15.06 8.42 5.93
C SER A 153 -16.34 7.85 5.30
N PHE A 154 -16.60 6.56 5.46
CA PHE A 154 -17.81 5.90 4.92
C PHE A 154 -18.57 5.11 5.98
N TYR A 155 -17.87 4.49 6.91
CA TYR A 155 -18.42 3.71 8.00
C TYR A 155 -17.64 4.03 9.27
N LEU A 156 -18.33 3.94 10.42
CA LEU A 156 -17.65 3.97 11.72
C LEU A 156 -16.95 2.61 11.93
N LEU A 157 -15.69 2.53 11.56
CA LEU A 157 -14.90 1.32 11.71
C LEU A 157 -14.40 1.19 13.16
N GLN A 158 -14.82 0.16 13.84
CA GLN A 158 -14.25 -0.19 15.15
C GLN A 158 -12.91 -0.92 15.00
N ASN A 159 -12.77 -1.69 13.92
CA ASN A 159 -11.56 -2.40 13.55
C ASN A 159 -11.38 -2.35 12.02
N PHE A 160 -10.15 -2.33 11.55
CA PHE A 160 -9.89 -2.44 10.13
C PHE A 160 -10.21 -3.86 9.66
N PRO A 161 -11.01 -3.99 8.57
CA PRO A 161 -11.29 -5.30 7.98
C PRO A 161 -10.01 -5.83 7.32
N GLY A 162 -9.91 -7.15 7.26
CA GLY A 162 -8.82 -7.88 6.64
C GLY A 162 -9.05 -9.36 6.82
N ARG A 163 -8.11 -10.20 6.37
CA ARG A 163 -8.14 -11.62 6.71
C ARG A 163 -8.00 -11.82 8.22
N TYR A 164 -7.24 -10.95 8.85
CA TYR A 164 -7.05 -10.91 10.29
C TYR A 164 -7.63 -9.61 10.83
N THR A 165 -8.40 -9.69 11.92
CA THR A 165 -9.02 -8.56 12.60
C THR A 165 -8.30 -8.23 13.89
N GLY A 166 -8.44 -7.00 14.39
CA GLY A 166 -7.91 -6.59 15.71
C GLY A 166 -6.43 -6.19 15.70
N GLY A 167 -5.77 -6.12 14.55
CA GLY A 167 -4.41 -5.60 14.42
C GLY A 167 -4.40 -4.06 14.43
N THR A 168 -3.28 -3.49 14.91
CA THR A 168 -3.08 -2.05 14.86
C THR A 168 -2.69 -1.63 13.45
N VAL A 169 -3.40 -0.65 12.91
CA VAL A 169 -3.00 0.07 11.71
C VAL A 169 -2.25 1.33 12.15
N TRP A 170 -1.13 1.59 11.50
CA TRP A 170 -0.26 2.73 11.77
C TRP A 170 -0.30 3.70 10.59
N VAL A 171 -0.26 4.98 10.91
CA VAL A 171 -0.22 6.07 9.93
C VAL A 171 0.84 7.07 10.35
N GLU A 172 1.29 7.89 9.42
CA GLU A 172 2.17 9.00 9.75
C GLU A 172 1.44 10.02 10.64
N GLN A 173 2.15 10.54 11.64
CA GLN A 173 1.64 11.61 12.48
C GLN A 173 1.48 12.88 11.66
N ALA A 174 0.31 13.47 11.67
CA ALA A 174 0.09 14.78 11.05
C ALA A 174 1.00 15.82 11.68
N SER A 175 1.69 16.62 10.85
CA SER A 175 2.50 17.74 11.35
C SER A 175 1.58 18.81 11.93
N THR A 176 1.84 19.22 13.16
CA THR A 176 1.20 20.37 13.80
C THR A 176 1.93 21.68 13.50
N ASP A 177 3.06 21.62 12.78
CA ASP A 177 3.87 22.79 12.45
C ASP A 177 3.34 23.46 11.17
N PRO A 178 2.87 24.73 11.27
CA PRO A 178 2.34 25.47 10.12
C PRO A 178 3.40 25.73 9.02
N GLU A 179 4.69 25.74 9.38
CA GLU A 179 5.80 25.98 8.45
C GLU A 179 6.32 24.68 7.82
N ASN A 180 6.06 23.53 8.45
CA ASN A 180 6.51 22.22 8.00
C ASN A 180 5.31 21.34 7.61
N ARG A 181 4.48 21.85 6.71
CA ARG A 181 3.33 21.12 6.13
C ARG A 181 3.81 20.05 5.13
N THR A 182 4.67 19.15 5.57
CA THR A 182 5.05 17.95 4.80
C THR A 182 3.96 16.88 4.79
N GLY A 183 2.83 17.13 5.41
CA GLY A 183 1.60 16.35 5.28
C GLY A 183 0.53 17.28 4.71
N LEU A 184 0.27 17.20 3.41
CA LEU A 184 -0.76 17.95 2.72
C LEU A 184 -2.11 17.76 3.45
N ASP A 185 -2.57 18.81 4.13
CA ASP A 185 -3.94 18.98 4.60
C ASP A 185 -4.59 17.80 5.37
N GLY A 186 -3.80 17.03 6.13
CA GLY A 186 -4.30 15.88 6.90
C GLY A 186 -4.51 14.60 6.08
N VAL A 187 -4.02 14.55 4.84
CA VAL A 187 -4.06 13.33 4.01
C VAL A 187 -2.95 12.39 4.45
N THR A 188 -3.33 11.18 4.83
CA THR A 188 -2.41 10.10 5.15
C THR A 188 -1.74 9.57 3.88
N ARG A 189 -0.40 9.61 3.82
CA ARG A 189 0.40 9.11 2.68
C ARG A 189 0.92 7.69 2.92
N VAL A 190 1.12 7.32 4.18
CA VAL A 190 1.65 6.01 4.58
C VAL A 190 0.67 5.35 5.54
N VAL A 191 0.23 4.15 5.15
CA VAL A 191 -0.60 3.27 5.99
C VAL A 191 0.12 1.95 6.14
N ILE A 192 0.28 1.47 7.36
CA ILE A 192 0.98 0.21 7.65
C ILE A 192 0.06 -0.70 8.47
N GLY A 193 -0.10 -1.93 8.02
CA GLY A 193 -0.82 -2.96 8.75
C GLY A 193 -0.25 -4.36 8.54
N ALA A 194 -0.94 -5.34 9.12
CA ALA A 194 -0.55 -6.75 9.07
C ALA A 194 -1.77 -7.66 8.80
N HIS A 195 -2.77 -7.11 8.12
CA HIS A 195 -4.11 -7.68 8.02
C HIS A 195 -4.30 -8.69 6.88
N ASP A 196 -3.27 -8.88 6.01
CA ASP A 196 -3.34 -9.69 4.79
C ASP A 196 -4.53 -9.23 3.91
N TRP A 197 -4.55 -7.92 3.63
CA TRP A 197 -5.63 -7.26 2.87
C TRP A 197 -5.79 -7.83 1.47
N GLY A 198 -4.69 -8.08 0.77
CA GLY A 198 -4.74 -8.65 -0.57
C GLY A 198 -5.50 -9.98 -0.61
N ARG A 199 -5.27 -10.85 0.37
CA ARG A 199 -5.99 -12.12 0.47
C ARG A 199 -7.45 -11.94 0.91
N ALA A 200 -7.71 -10.97 1.80
CA ALA A 200 -9.08 -10.66 2.22
C ALA A 200 -9.92 -10.20 1.02
N TRP A 201 -9.38 -9.30 0.20
CA TRP A 201 -10.06 -8.84 -1.01
C TRP A 201 -10.25 -9.96 -2.04
N ALA A 202 -9.23 -10.84 -2.23
CA ALA A 202 -9.30 -11.97 -3.15
C ALA A 202 -10.37 -13.01 -2.77
N SER A 203 -10.72 -13.10 -1.47
CA SER A 203 -11.72 -14.05 -0.96
C SER A 203 -13.09 -13.43 -0.72
N SER A 204 -13.27 -12.14 -0.96
CA SER A 204 -14.58 -11.49 -0.82
C SER A 204 -15.58 -12.03 -1.85
N PRO A 205 -16.76 -12.51 -1.42
CA PRO A 205 -17.80 -12.90 -2.36
C PRO A 205 -18.24 -11.68 -3.18
N THR A 206 -18.42 -11.89 -4.47
CA THR A 206 -18.93 -10.87 -5.41
C THR A 206 -20.46 -10.86 -5.50
N ASP A 207 -21.16 -11.17 -4.41
CA ASP A 207 -22.62 -11.13 -4.34
C ASP A 207 -23.15 -9.79 -3.83
#